data_81d3e47512fff1bdce537fae76adbb1c
#
_entry.id   81d3e47512fff1bdce537fae76adbb1c
#
_cell.length_a   1.000
_cell.length_b   1.000
_cell.length_c   1.000
_cell.angle_alpha   90.00
_cell.angle_beta   90.00
_cell.angle_gamma   90.00
#
_symmetry.space_group_name_H-M   'P 1'
#
loop_
_entity.id
_entity.type
_entity.pdbx_description
1 polymer ?
#
loop_
_entity_poly.entity_id
_entity_poly.type
_entity_poly.pdbx_seq_one_letter_code
_entity_poly.pdbx_strand_id
1 'polypeptide(L)'
;MRNINLRYVDEAYDENGLLTKFDITMPDNFNFAYDVVDDIAINDPERTAMVWCNPEGEEHTFTFADMKTWSDKTANFLADCGIGRGDFVMVILRRHYQFWFTMLALEKLGAVA
;
A
#
# COMPACT_ATOMS: atom_id res chain seq x y z
N MET A 1 -16.06 9.53 4.96
CA MET A 1 -14.85 8.68 4.92
C MET A 1 -15.25 7.36 4.31
N ARG A 2 -14.72 7.03 3.12
CA ARG A 2 -15.03 5.75 2.47
C ARG A 2 -14.31 4.66 3.26
N ASN A 3 -15.06 3.79 3.91
CA ASN A 3 -14.46 2.73 4.72
C ASN A 3 -14.03 1.61 3.77
N ILE A 4 -12.76 1.61 3.37
CA ILE A 4 -12.22 0.69 2.39
C ILE A 4 -12.32 -0.77 2.86
N ASN A 5 -12.32 -0.98 4.18
CA ASN A 5 -12.49 -2.30 4.79
C ASN A 5 -13.81 -2.95 4.39
N LEU A 6 -14.89 -2.16 4.24
CA LEU A 6 -16.20 -2.67 3.85
C LEU A 6 -16.29 -3.19 2.42
N ARG A 7 -15.25 -3.01 1.60
CA ARG A 7 -15.20 -3.60 0.25
C ARG A 7 -14.76 -5.05 0.25
N TYR A 8 -13.87 -5.39 1.19
CA TYR A 8 -13.14 -6.64 1.17
C TYR A 8 -13.32 -7.46 2.43
N VAL A 9 -14.06 -6.93 3.40
CA VAL A 9 -14.33 -7.57 4.69
C VAL A 9 -15.83 -7.54 4.96
N ASP A 10 -16.39 -8.71 5.26
CA ASP A 10 -17.74 -8.89 5.76
C ASP A 10 -17.64 -9.21 7.26
N GLU A 11 -18.02 -8.23 8.08
CA GLU A 11 -17.91 -8.33 9.53
C GLU A 11 -19.28 -8.11 10.20
N ALA A 12 -19.55 -8.84 11.26
CA ALA A 12 -20.72 -8.64 12.10
C ALA A 12 -20.35 -8.64 13.59
N TYR A 13 -21.09 -7.86 14.34
CA TYR A 13 -20.91 -7.68 15.77
C TYR A 13 -22.20 -8.06 16.51
N ASP A 14 -22.06 -8.59 17.73
CA ASP A 14 -23.20 -8.79 18.61
C ASP A 14 -23.66 -7.48 19.32
N GLU A 15 -24.68 -7.60 20.17
CA GLU A 15 -25.25 -6.48 20.94
C GLU A 15 -24.25 -5.85 21.94
N ASN A 16 -23.16 -6.55 22.28
CA ASN A 16 -22.10 -6.08 23.17
C ASN A 16 -20.90 -5.51 22.42
N GLY A 17 -20.97 -5.47 21.06
CA GLY A 17 -19.89 -5.01 20.20
C GLY A 17 -18.76 -6.03 20.01
N LEU A 18 -18.98 -7.31 20.31
CA LEU A 18 -18.01 -8.38 20.05
C LEU A 18 -18.14 -8.87 18.61
N LEU A 19 -17.00 -9.05 17.95
CA LEU A 19 -16.93 -9.55 16.58
C LEU A 19 -17.43 -11.00 16.53
N THR A 20 -18.51 -11.24 15.78
CA THR A 20 -19.14 -12.59 15.63
C THR A 20 -18.92 -13.19 14.25
N LYS A 21 -18.59 -12.36 13.26
CA LYS A 21 -18.29 -12.80 11.89
C LYS A 21 -17.17 -11.96 11.32
N PHE A 22 -16.23 -12.62 10.63
CA PHE A 22 -15.16 -11.96 9.90
C PHE A 22 -14.78 -12.80 8.68
N ASP A 23 -15.22 -12.38 7.51
CA ASP A 23 -14.90 -13.02 6.23
C ASP A 23 -14.17 -12.02 5.32
N ILE A 24 -13.13 -12.47 4.67
CA ILE A 24 -12.40 -11.68 3.67
C ILE A 24 -12.87 -12.11 2.29
N THR A 25 -13.39 -11.15 1.51
CA THR A 25 -13.92 -11.35 0.16
C THR A 25 -13.13 -10.52 -0.83
N MET A 26 -11.99 -11.02 -1.25
CA MET A 26 -11.16 -10.35 -2.26
C MET A 26 -11.33 -11.02 -3.64
N PRO A 27 -11.36 -10.26 -4.74
CA PRO A 27 -11.32 -10.83 -6.09
C PRO A 27 -9.95 -11.49 -6.35
N ASP A 28 -9.93 -12.47 -7.27
CA ASP A 28 -8.72 -13.23 -7.61
C ASP A 28 -7.56 -12.34 -8.14
N ASN A 29 -7.91 -11.19 -8.71
CA ASN A 29 -6.94 -10.22 -9.23
C ASN A 29 -6.67 -9.05 -8.28
N PHE A 30 -7.00 -9.19 -6.98
CA PHE A 30 -6.76 -8.14 -6.00
C PHE A 30 -5.27 -7.76 -5.93
N ASN A 31 -5.01 -6.46 -5.93
CA ASN A 31 -3.68 -5.90 -5.75
C ASN A 31 -3.74 -4.73 -4.77
N PHE A 32 -3.13 -4.88 -3.60
CA PHE A 32 -3.20 -3.87 -2.54
C PHE A 32 -2.74 -2.48 -2.99
N ALA A 33 -1.68 -2.41 -3.81
CA ALA A 33 -1.16 -1.14 -4.29
C ALA A 33 -2.19 -0.40 -5.16
N TYR A 34 -2.91 -1.11 -6.05
CA TYR A 34 -3.92 -0.50 -6.91
C TYR A 34 -5.29 -0.35 -6.23
N ASP A 35 -5.77 -1.43 -5.59
CA ASP A 35 -7.15 -1.49 -5.09
C ASP A 35 -7.35 -0.77 -3.77
N VAL A 36 -6.26 -0.52 -3.03
CA VAL A 36 -6.29 0.21 -1.75
C VAL A 36 -5.57 1.53 -1.85
N VAL A 37 -4.27 1.53 -2.11
CA VAL A 37 -3.44 2.74 -2.02
C VAL A 37 -3.78 3.72 -3.14
N ASP A 38 -3.83 3.26 -4.38
CA ASP A 38 -4.16 4.11 -5.52
C ASP A 38 -5.63 4.54 -5.52
N ASP A 39 -6.57 3.68 -5.06
CA ASP A 39 -7.98 4.07 -4.88
C ASP A 39 -8.12 5.22 -3.87
N ILE A 40 -7.41 5.17 -2.76
CA ILE A 40 -7.42 6.28 -1.78
C ILE A 40 -6.76 7.52 -2.40
N ALA A 41 -5.63 7.38 -3.09
CA ALA A 41 -4.94 8.48 -3.74
C ALA A 41 -5.83 9.22 -4.76
N ILE A 42 -6.73 8.51 -5.43
CA ILE A 42 -7.67 9.09 -6.41
C ILE A 42 -8.84 9.79 -5.69
N ASN A 43 -9.39 9.18 -4.63
CA ASN A 43 -10.62 9.65 -4.00
C ASN A 43 -10.38 10.63 -2.83
N ASP A 44 -9.20 10.58 -2.19
CA ASP A 44 -8.81 11.41 -1.04
C ASP A 44 -7.28 11.66 -1.05
N PRO A 45 -6.76 12.37 -2.08
CA PRO A 45 -5.33 12.49 -2.37
C PRO A 45 -4.52 13.11 -1.22
N GLU A 46 -5.10 14.09 -0.53
CA GLU A 46 -4.43 14.85 0.54
C GLU A 46 -4.43 14.12 1.89
N ARG A 47 -5.09 12.98 1.98
CA ARG A 47 -5.10 12.19 3.20
C ARG A 47 -3.68 11.72 3.54
N THR A 48 -3.26 11.95 4.78
CA THR A 48 -1.99 11.45 5.30
C THR A 48 -1.95 9.92 5.24
N ALA A 49 -0.94 9.39 4.55
CA ALA A 49 -0.69 7.96 4.42
C ALA A 49 0.42 7.50 5.39
N MET A 50 1.46 8.32 5.57
CA MET A 50 2.61 7.96 6.38
C MET A 50 3.24 9.21 6.98
N VAL A 51 3.67 9.10 8.24
CA VAL A 51 4.61 10.02 8.88
C VAL A 51 5.87 9.22 9.21
N TRP A 52 6.99 9.66 8.68
CA TRP A 52 8.30 9.08 8.95
C TRP A 52 9.16 10.06 9.73
N CYS A 53 9.89 9.54 10.71
CA CYS A 53 10.87 10.31 11.48
C CYS A 53 12.13 9.47 11.76
N ASN A 54 13.24 10.14 11.99
CA ASN A 54 14.50 9.54 12.36
C ASN A 54 15.00 10.05 13.72
N PRO A 55 16.06 9.42 14.31
CA PRO A 55 16.62 9.86 15.57
C PRO A 55 17.26 11.26 15.51
N GLU A 56 17.63 11.73 14.35
CA GLU A 56 18.20 13.05 14.08
C GLU A 56 17.16 14.17 14.10
N GLY A 57 15.87 13.80 14.18
CA GLY A 57 14.76 14.75 14.25
C GLY A 57 14.23 15.20 12.89
N GLU A 58 14.63 14.55 11.80
CA GLU A 58 13.99 14.76 10.51
C GLU A 58 12.61 14.11 10.49
N GLU A 59 11.63 14.79 9.89
CA GLU A 59 10.28 14.30 9.73
C GLU A 59 9.80 14.53 8.30
N HIS A 60 9.17 13.51 7.73
CA HIS A 60 8.51 13.59 6.42
C HIS A 60 7.08 13.06 6.53
N THR A 61 6.13 13.87 6.08
CA THR A 61 4.73 13.46 5.95
C THR A 61 4.43 13.21 4.48
N PHE A 62 3.85 12.04 4.19
CA PHE A 62 3.43 11.64 2.85
C PHE A 62 1.93 11.46 2.80
N THR A 63 1.33 11.98 1.74
CA THR A 63 -0.08 11.77 1.41
C THR A 63 -0.26 10.47 0.61
N PHE A 64 -1.51 10.04 0.39
CA PHE A 64 -1.78 8.92 -0.52
C PHE A 64 -1.43 9.27 -1.96
N ALA A 65 -1.57 10.53 -2.38
CA ALA A 65 -1.11 11.01 -3.69
C ALA A 65 0.41 10.86 -3.85
N ASP A 66 1.17 11.17 -2.79
CA ASP A 66 2.63 10.96 -2.77
C ASP A 66 2.98 9.48 -2.87
N MET A 67 2.30 8.62 -2.09
CA MET A 67 2.53 7.17 -2.12
C MET A 67 2.31 6.60 -3.51
N LYS A 68 1.22 6.99 -4.19
CA LYS A 68 0.96 6.62 -5.57
C LYS A 68 2.07 7.11 -6.49
N THR A 69 2.40 8.40 -6.44
CA THR A 69 3.39 9.02 -7.33
C THR A 69 4.76 8.36 -7.20
N TRP A 70 5.24 8.17 -5.99
CA TRP A 70 6.55 7.58 -5.73
C TRP A 70 6.59 6.09 -6.04
N SER A 71 5.52 5.34 -5.74
CA SER A 71 5.46 3.93 -6.12
C SER A 71 5.39 3.72 -7.64
N ASP A 72 4.69 4.59 -8.39
CA ASP A 72 4.66 4.55 -9.85
C ASP A 72 6.05 4.81 -10.45
N LYS A 73 6.76 5.86 -9.95
CA LYS A 73 8.13 6.15 -10.38
C LYS A 73 9.08 5.00 -10.07
N THR A 74 8.97 4.41 -8.89
CA THR A 74 9.79 3.27 -8.48
C THR A 74 9.48 2.03 -9.33
N ALA A 75 8.21 1.77 -9.65
CA ALA A 75 7.82 0.67 -10.52
C ALA A 75 8.40 0.83 -11.94
N ASN A 76 8.32 2.04 -12.51
CA ASN A 76 8.92 2.32 -13.81
C ASN A 76 10.44 2.10 -13.80
N PHE A 77 11.14 2.59 -12.77
CA PHE A 77 12.58 2.37 -12.62
C PHE A 77 12.93 0.88 -12.53
N LEU A 78 12.19 0.11 -11.72
CA LEU A 78 12.42 -1.33 -11.59
C LEU A 78 12.12 -2.08 -12.90
N ALA A 79 11.07 -1.68 -13.62
CA ALA A 79 10.76 -2.24 -14.94
C ALA A 79 11.87 -1.95 -15.96
N ASP A 80 12.43 -0.74 -15.97
CA ASP A 80 13.58 -0.38 -16.81
C ASP A 80 14.84 -1.20 -16.46
N CYS A 81 14.96 -1.65 -15.21
CA CYS A 81 16.00 -2.60 -14.76
C CYS A 81 15.71 -4.06 -15.17
N GLY A 82 14.58 -4.32 -15.81
CA GLY A 82 14.17 -5.64 -16.28
C GLY A 82 13.38 -6.47 -15.27
N ILE A 83 12.91 -5.87 -14.17
CA ILE A 83 12.10 -6.55 -13.16
C ILE A 83 10.63 -6.56 -13.61
N GLY A 84 10.00 -7.73 -13.58
CA GLY A 84 8.63 -7.94 -13.98
C GLY A 84 7.89 -8.97 -13.12
N ARG A 85 6.76 -9.41 -13.64
CA ARG A 85 5.88 -10.34 -12.93
C ARG A 85 6.57 -11.67 -12.63
N GLY A 86 6.55 -12.05 -11.35
CA GLY A 86 7.11 -13.32 -10.87
C GLY A 86 8.60 -13.27 -10.52
N ASP A 87 9.29 -12.16 -10.80
CA ASP A 87 10.69 -12.00 -10.40
C ASP A 87 10.82 -11.83 -8.90
N PHE A 88 11.90 -12.39 -8.34
CA PHE A 88 12.20 -12.26 -6.91
C PHE A 88 13.16 -11.11 -6.67
N VAL A 89 12.79 -10.19 -5.78
CA VAL A 89 13.60 -9.02 -5.43
C VAL A 89 13.87 -8.99 -3.94
N MET A 90 15.14 -9.06 -3.56
CA MET A 90 15.56 -8.88 -2.16
C MET A 90 15.62 -7.39 -1.83
N VAL A 91 14.84 -6.96 -0.83
CA VAL A 91 14.80 -5.57 -0.36
C VAL A 91 15.49 -5.46 0.99
N ILE A 92 16.60 -4.70 1.07
CA ILE A 92 17.35 -4.45 2.30
C ILE A 92 17.42 -2.94 2.55
N LEU A 93 16.40 -2.40 3.21
CA LEU A 93 16.28 -0.98 3.54
C LEU A 93 16.05 -0.81 5.05
N ARG A 94 17.03 -0.21 5.76
CA ARG A 94 16.90 0.07 7.20
C ARG A 94 16.06 1.31 7.42
N ARG A 95 14.82 1.15 7.92
CA ARG A 95 13.93 2.25 8.37
C ARG A 95 13.81 3.45 7.42
N HIS A 96 14.14 3.27 6.13
CA HIS A 96 13.97 4.29 5.11
C HIS A 96 12.52 4.30 4.63
N TYR A 97 11.93 5.47 4.44
CA TYR A 97 10.56 5.59 3.91
C TYR A 97 10.44 5.05 2.48
N GLN A 98 11.53 5.02 1.71
CA GLN A 98 11.58 4.41 0.37
C GLN A 98 11.23 2.93 0.36
N PHE A 99 11.32 2.24 1.48
CA PHE A 99 10.86 0.85 1.63
C PHE A 99 9.40 0.70 1.19
N TRP A 100 8.54 1.60 1.65
CA TRP A 100 7.11 1.55 1.34
C TRP A 100 6.82 1.80 -0.14
N PHE A 101 7.53 2.73 -0.78
CA PHE A 101 7.43 2.96 -2.22
C PHE A 101 7.88 1.74 -3.02
N THR A 102 8.97 1.10 -2.57
CA THR A 102 9.51 -0.10 -3.21
C THR A 102 8.56 -1.30 -3.08
N MET A 103 7.97 -1.52 -1.91
CA MET A 103 7.00 -2.60 -1.71
C MET A 103 5.78 -2.43 -2.61
N LEU A 104 5.18 -1.24 -2.64
CA LEU A 104 4.06 -0.95 -3.53
C LEU A 104 4.43 -1.08 -5.01
N ALA A 105 5.65 -0.66 -5.38
CA ALA A 105 6.14 -0.79 -6.76
C ALA A 105 6.26 -2.26 -7.18
N LEU A 106 6.80 -3.12 -6.33
CA LEU A 106 6.91 -4.56 -6.59
C LEU A 106 5.53 -5.23 -6.71
N GLU A 107 4.58 -4.84 -5.85
CA GLU A 107 3.18 -5.29 -5.98
C GLU A 107 2.56 -4.87 -7.31
N LYS A 108 2.78 -3.61 -7.76
CA LYS A 108 2.30 -3.12 -9.07
C LYS A 108 2.87 -3.90 -10.24
N LEU A 109 4.12 -4.31 -10.17
CA LEU A 109 4.79 -5.14 -11.17
C LEU A 109 4.39 -6.63 -11.10
N GLY A 110 3.78 -7.06 -9.98
CA GLY A 110 3.54 -8.48 -9.72
C GLY A 110 4.82 -9.25 -9.42
N ALA A 111 5.87 -8.56 -8.97
CA ALA A 111 7.11 -9.15 -8.50
C ALA A 111 6.97 -9.61 -7.04
N VAL A 112 7.87 -10.48 -6.62
CA VAL A 112 7.91 -11.06 -5.26
C VAL A 112 9.00 -10.37 -4.44
N ALA A 113 8.60 -9.68 -3.37
CA ALA A 113 9.52 -9.03 -2.45
C ALA A 113 10.01 -10.01 -1.38
#